data_fa4dc727840cc32cf8e386c31d5fbfee
#
_entry.id   fa4dc727840cc32cf8e386c31d5fbfee
#
_cell.length_a   1.000
_cell.length_b   1.000
_cell.length_c   1.000
_cell.angle_alpha   90.00
_cell.angle_beta   90.00
_cell.angle_gamma   90.00
#
_symmetry.space_group_name_H-M   'P 1'
#
loop_
_entity.id
_entity.type
_entity.pdbx_description
1 polymer ?
#
loop_
_entity_poly.entity_id
_entity_poly.type
_entity_poly.pdbx_seq_one_letter_code
_entity_poly.pdbx_strand_id
1 'polypeptide(L)'
;LSNGTTIQGVIIYENADQLIVETQIGQLQINKDEVINTLDVLPPLANLEFVGDAVEEIYQNQRAYKGSIKNNGLKRADFVRVVYTLHDENSNLIYTDSAFVSGAKQIFNSGIISDASINPGDFAEFYVVIETTGDKEIKYFLRDIRWEYFE
;
A
#
# COMPACT_ATOMS: atom_id res chain seq x y z
N LEU A 1 5.07 -32.13 2.11
CA LEU A 1 4.76 -33.55 1.89
C LEU A 1 5.87 -34.42 2.41
N SER A 2 5.54 -35.65 2.81
CA SER A 2 6.49 -36.59 3.39
C SER A 2 7.61 -37.03 2.44
N ASN A 3 7.44 -36.79 1.14
CA ASN A 3 8.46 -37.08 0.12
C ASN A 3 9.41 -35.92 -0.15
N GLY A 4 9.34 -34.86 0.64
CA GLY A 4 10.17 -33.67 0.46
C GLY A 4 9.62 -32.65 -0.57
N THR A 5 8.45 -32.90 -1.14
CA THR A 5 7.83 -31.96 -2.07
C THR A 5 7.22 -30.79 -1.31
N THR A 6 7.46 -29.58 -1.81
CA THR A 6 6.86 -28.36 -1.28
C THR A 6 5.79 -27.86 -2.26
N ILE A 7 4.60 -27.57 -1.72
CA ILE A 7 3.49 -26.98 -2.48
C ILE A 7 3.21 -25.59 -1.93
N GLN A 8 3.16 -24.63 -2.81
CA GLN A 8 2.87 -23.25 -2.46
C GLN A 8 1.48 -22.87 -2.97
N GLY A 9 0.64 -22.32 -2.09
CA GLY A 9 -0.70 -21.92 -2.43
C GLY A 9 -1.49 -21.44 -1.22
N VAL A 10 -2.78 -21.23 -1.39
CA VAL A 10 -3.69 -20.76 -0.35
C VAL A 10 -4.59 -21.91 0.12
N ILE A 11 -4.64 -22.13 1.42
CA ILE A 11 -5.54 -23.12 2.02
C ILE A 11 -6.95 -22.55 1.98
N ILE A 12 -7.84 -23.13 1.15
CA ILE A 12 -9.23 -22.68 1.00
C ILE A 12 -10.22 -23.53 1.77
N TYR A 13 -9.80 -24.71 2.19
CA TYR A 13 -10.62 -25.62 2.98
C TYR A 13 -9.71 -26.53 3.81
N GLU A 14 -10.07 -26.75 5.06
CA GLU A 14 -9.35 -27.63 5.96
C GLU A 14 -10.34 -28.39 6.86
N ASN A 15 -10.14 -29.69 6.99
CA ASN A 15 -10.86 -30.50 7.96
C ASN A 15 -9.86 -31.39 8.72
N ALA A 16 -10.34 -32.37 9.50
CA ALA A 16 -9.48 -33.22 10.31
C ALA A 16 -8.51 -34.07 9.48
N ASP A 17 -8.86 -34.40 8.23
CA ASP A 17 -8.12 -35.35 7.41
C ASP A 17 -7.49 -34.76 6.15
N GLN A 18 -7.99 -33.62 5.67
CA GLN A 18 -7.62 -33.11 4.36
C GLN A 18 -7.43 -31.57 4.33
N LEU A 19 -6.56 -31.15 3.41
CA LEU A 19 -6.40 -29.75 3.00
C LEU A 19 -6.74 -29.62 1.53
N ILE A 20 -7.47 -28.53 1.18
CA ILE A 20 -7.61 -28.10 -0.20
C ILE A 20 -6.81 -26.81 -0.38
N VAL A 21 -5.85 -26.85 -1.28
CA VAL A 21 -4.91 -25.74 -1.53
C VAL A 21 -5.13 -25.24 -2.94
N GLU A 22 -5.40 -23.93 -3.06
CA GLU A 22 -5.44 -23.26 -4.35
C GLU A 22 -4.04 -22.84 -4.74
N THR A 23 -3.58 -23.28 -5.90
CA THR A 23 -2.26 -23.00 -6.46
C THR A 23 -2.40 -22.27 -7.80
N GLN A 24 -1.28 -21.86 -8.39
CA GLN A 24 -1.28 -21.25 -9.72
C GLN A 24 -1.77 -22.18 -10.82
N ILE A 25 -1.71 -23.48 -10.62
CA ILE A 25 -2.12 -24.49 -11.59
C ILE A 25 -3.49 -25.12 -11.26
N GLY A 26 -4.14 -24.66 -10.19
CA GLY A 26 -5.47 -25.13 -9.79
C GLY A 26 -5.53 -25.54 -8.32
N GLN A 27 -6.61 -26.24 -7.95
CA GLN A 27 -6.83 -26.70 -6.59
C GLN A 27 -6.23 -28.10 -6.41
N LEU A 28 -5.58 -28.32 -5.27
CA LEU A 28 -5.04 -29.59 -4.86
C LEU A 28 -5.70 -30.04 -3.56
N GLN A 29 -6.12 -31.31 -3.53
CA GLN A 29 -6.63 -31.96 -2.33
C GLN A 29 -5.53 -32.83 -1.74
N ILE A 30 -5.16 -32.56 -0.49
CA ILE A 30 -4.02 -33.22 0.18
C ILE A 30 -4.50 -33.84 1.47
N ASN A 31 -4.10 -35.09 1.73
CA ASN A 31 -4.32 -35.73 3.03
C ASN A 31 -3.36 -35.11 4.07
N LYS A 32 -3.89 -34.76 5.23
CA LYS A 32 -3.08 -34.09 6.28
C LYS A 32 -1.93 -34.92 6.80
N ASP A 33 -2.05 -36.21 6.83
CA ASP A 33 -0.97 -37.12 7.27
C ASP A 33 0.22 -37.13 6.30
N GLU A 34 0.06 -36.63 5.09
CA GLU A 34 1.14 -36.45 4.13
C GLU A 34 1.81 -35.07 4.25
N VAL A 35 1.30 -34.18 5.07
CA VAL A 35 1.83 -32.84 5.25
C VAL A 35 2.72 -32.83 6.49
N ILE A 36 4.01 -32.57 6.30
CA ILE A 36 4.97 -32.46 7.40
C ILE A 36 4.90 -31.12 8.07
N ASN A 37 4.75 -30.06 7.27
CA ASN A 37 4.77 -28.68 7.75
C ASN A 37 3.94 -27.79 6.85
N THR A 38 3.18 -26.88 7.46
CA THR A 38 2.42 -25.84 6.75
C THR A 38 2.96 -24.48 7.15
N LEU A 39 3.41 -23.71 6.18
CA LEU A 39 3.87 -22.34 6.35
C LEU A 39 2.91 -21.40 5.61
N ASP A 40 2.48 -20.34 6.28
CA ASP A 40 1.75 -19.29 5.63
C ASP A 40 2.70 -18.44 4.79
N VAL A 41 2.53 -18.49 3.48
CA VAL A 41 3.28 -17.67 2.53
C VAL A 41 2.34 -16.60 2.00
N LEU A 42 2.61 -15.35 2.37
CA LEU A 42 1.83 -14.22 1.87
C LEU A 42 2.15 -13.98 0.39
N PRO A 43 1.14 -13.68 -0.44
CA PRO A 43 1.40 -13.27 -1.82
C PRO A 43 2.24 -11.99 -1.84
N PRO A 44 3.05 -11.77 -2.90
CA PRO A 44 3.78 -10.51 -3.03
C PRO A 44 2.81 -9.33 -3.07
N LEU A 45 2.99 -8.37 -2.15
CA LEU A 45 2.19 -7.18 -2.05
C LEU A 45 3.09 -5.96 -1.90
N ALA A 46 2.62 -4.82 -2.38
CA ALA A 46 3.19 -3.55 -2.03
C ALA A 46 2.84 -3.24 -0.57
N ASN A 47 3.78 -2.67 0.16
CA ASN A 47 3.57 -2.22 1.53
C ASN A 47 4.21 -0.85 1.68
N LEU A 48 3.39 0.18 1.54
CA LEU A 48 3.85 1.56 1.59
C LEU A 48 3.69 2.13 2.99
N GLU A 49 4.76 2.73 3.49
CA GLU A 49 4.79 3.33 4.80
C GLU A 49 5.40 4.73 4.73
N PHE A 50 4.89 5.64 5.57
CA PHE A 50 5.53 6.94 5.76
C PHE A 50 6.85 6.77 6.49
N VAL A 51 7.86 7.51 6.03
CA VAL A 51 9.18 7.52 6.66
C VAL A 51 9.23 8.69 7.65
N GLY A 52 8.95 8.38 8.93
CA GLY A 52 8.94 9.39 9.98
C GLY A 52 7.82 10.41 9.83
N ASP A 53 7.99 11.55 10.48
CA ASP A 53 7.06 12.65 10.43
C ASP A 53 7.32 13.52 9.19
N ALA A 54 6.24 14.02 8.58
CA ALA A 54 6.35 14.98 7.51
C ALA A 54 6.65 16.37 8.08
N VAL A 55 7.33 17.20 7.28
CA VAL A 55 7.49 18.60 7.60
C VAL A 55 6.20 19.33 7.26
N GLU A 56 5.60 19.97 8.27
CA GLU A 56 4.41 20.79 8.09
C GLU A 56 4.82 22.26 7.99
N GLU A 57 4.41 22.91 6.90
CA GLU A 57 4.61 24.34 6.69
C GLU A 57 3.23 25.03 6.73
N ILE A 58 3.10 26.00 7.64
CA ILE A 58 1.84 26.72 7.84
C ILE A 58 1.99 28.13 7.28
N TYR A 59 1.19 28.42 6.26
CA TYR A 59 1.09 29.74 5.65
C TYR A 59 -0.29 30.35 5.93
N GLN A 60 -0.45 31.62 5.61
CA GLN A 60 -1.72 32.31 5.88
C GLN A 60 -2.93 31.64 5.21
N ASN A 61 -2.79 31.22 3.97
CA ASN A 61 -3.90 30.67 3.17
C ASN A 61 -3.63 29.24 2.67
N GLN A 62 -2.61 28.56 3.22
CA GLN A 62 -2.33 27.18 2.82
C GLN A 62 -1.50 26.46 3.85
N ARG A 63 -1.56 25.13 3.81
CA ARG A 63 -0.67 24.24 4.53
C ARG A 63 0.01 23.31 3.56
N ALA A 64 1.29 23.06 3.78
CA ALA A 64 2.07 22.14 2.97
C ALA A 64 2.66 21.04 3.84
N TYR A 65 2.69 19.83 3.30
CA TYR A 65 3.25 18.66 3.96
C TYR A 65 4.28 18.02 3.04
N LYS A 66 5.48 17.88 3.51
CA LYS A 66 6.60 17.33 2.76
C LYS A 66 7.21 16.16 3.50
N GLY A 67 7.38 15.04 2.82
CA GLY A 67 7.95 13.85 3.44
C GLY A 67 8.30 12.79 2.43
N SER A 68 8.51 11.58 2.92
CA SER A 68 8.93 10.43 2.11
C SER A 68 8.10 9.20 2.44
N ILE A 69 7.98 8.32 1.45
CA ILE A 69 7.32 7.03 1.56
C ILE A 69 8.32 5.96 1.11
N LYS A 70 8.31 4.83 1.79
CA LYS A 70 9.10 3.65 1.43
C LYS A 70 8.17 2.49 1.08
N ASN A 71 8.51 1.75 0.05
CA ASN A 71 7.86 0.47 -0.25
C ASN A 71 8.64 -0.66 0.43
N ASN A 72 8.12 -1.16 1.54
CA ASN A 72 8.68 -2.29 2.29
C ASN A 72 8.15 -3.64 1.79
N GLY A 73 7.30 -3.63 0.77
CA GLY A 73 6.72 -4.83 0.20
C GLY A 73 7.61 -5.49 -0.85
N LEU A 74 7.08 -6.52 -1.46
CA LEU A 74 7.75 -7.31 -2.49
C LEU A 74 7.22 -7.02 -3.89
N LYS A 75 6.26 -6.11 -4.01
CA LYS A 75 5.62 -5.73 -5.26
C LYS A 75 5.69 -4.21 -5.44
N ARG A 76 5.84 -3.79 -6.71
CA ARG A 76 5.82 -2.36 -7.05
C ARG A 76 4.45 -1.76 -6.79
N ALA A 77 4.40 -0.53 -6.32
CA ALA A 77 3.19 0.27 -6.23
C ALA A 77 3.20 1.33 -7.35
N ASP A 78 2.06 1.51 -8.01
CA ASP A 78 1.91 2.45 -9.12
C ASP A 78 0.90 3.54 -8.77
N PHE A 79 1.03 4.71 -9.39
CA PHE A 79 0.15 5.86 -9.14
C PHE A 79 -0.01 6.16 -7.66
N VAL A 80 1.12 6.14 -6.95
CA VAL A 80 1.15 6.38 -5.51
C VAL A 80 0.84 7.83 -5.22
N ARG A 81 -0.17 8.06 -4.40
CA ARG A 81 -0.54 9.40 -3.95
C ARG A 81 -0.72 9.46 -2.44
N VAL A 82 -0.44 10.61 -1.90
CA VAL A 82 -0.62 10.90 -0.49
C VAL A 82 -1.83 11.81 -0.35
N VAL A 83 -2.72 11.45 0.56
CA VAL A 83 -3.93 12.23 0.86
C VAL A 83 -3.82 12.78 2.27
N TYR A 84 -4.02 14.08 2.43
CA TYR A 84 -4.13 14.73 3.73
C TYR A 84 -5.53 15.24 3.92
N THR A 85 -6.07 15.06 5.12
CA THR A 85 -7.36 15.61 5.52
C THR A 85 -7.17 16.43 6.78
N LEU A 86 -7.74 17.63 6.79
CA LEU A 86 -7.66 18.54 7.92
C LEU A 86 -9.01 18.61 8.62
N HIS A 87 -8.99 18.54 9.94
CA HIS A 87 -10.18 18.40 10.75
C HIS A 87 -10.28 19.49 11.83
N ASP A 88 -11.50 19.83 12.20
CA ASP A 88 -11.77 20.75 13.30
C ASP A 88 -11.85 20.03 14.66
N GLU A 89 -12.17 20.75 15.72
CA GLU A 89 -12.26 20.20 17.08
C GLU A 89 -13.40 19.18 17.24
N ASN A 90 -14.39 19.19 16.37
CA ASN A 90 -15.52 18.28 16.37
C ASN A 90 -15.30 17.07 15.44
N SER A 91 -14.08 16.90 14.94
CA SER A 91 -13.68 15.83 14.00
C SER A 91 -14.37 15.93 12.63
N ASN A 92 -14.85 17.12 12.26
CA ASN A 92 -15.38 17.33 10.92
C ASN A 92 -14.23 17.59 9.94
N LEU A 93 -14.31 16.95 8.77
CA LEU A 93 -13.37 17.21 7.68
C LEU A 93 -13.67 18.58 7.10
N ILE A 94 -12.67 19.49 7.11
CA ILE A 94 -12.84 20.84 6.61
C ILE A 94 -12.03 21.12 5.34
N TYR A 95 -10.87 20.47 5.18
CA TYR A 95 -10.05 20.58 3.98
C TYR A 95 -9.43 19.25 3.65
N THR A 96 -9.29 18.97 2.37
CA THR A 96 -8.57 17.78 1.88
C THR A 96 -7.88 18.09 0.57
N ASP A 97 -6.73 17.48 0.37
CA ASP A 97 -6.05 17.48 -0.90
C ASP A 97 -5.11 16.28 -0.98
N SER A 98 -4.62 16.01 -2.17
CA SER A 98 -3.70 14.92 -2.42
C SER A 98 -2.67 15.31 -3.47
N ALA A 99 -1.57 14.58 -3.50
CA ALA A 99 -0.55 14.73 -4.52
C ALA A 99 0.08 13.36 -4.83
N PHE A 100 0.46 13.17 -6.08
CA PHE A 100 1.27 12.03 -6.46
C PHE A 100 2.68 12.20 -5.93
N VAL A 101 3.32 11.08 -5.56
CA VAL A 101 4.73 11.10 -5.16
C VAL A 101 5.63 11.36 -6.37
N SER A 102 6.83 11.85 -6.11
CA SER A 102 7.91 11.94 -7.10
C SER A 102 8.61 10.60 -7.16
N GLY A 103 8.02 9.66 -7.90
CA GLY A 103 8.49 8.28 -7.97
C GLY A 103 9.21 7.95 -9.27
N ALA A 104 9.36 6.65 -9.51
CA ALA A 104 9.96 6.14 -10.72
C ALA A 104 8.94 6.13 -11.86
N LYS A 105 9.46 6.28 -13.09
CA LYS A 105 8.66 6.16 -14.30
C LYS A 105 8.46 4.69 -14.63
N GLN A 106 7.23 4.31 -14.90
CA GLN A 106 6.87 2.96 -15.31
C GLN A 106 5.94 3.01 -16.52
N ILE A 107 6.31 2.27 -17.56
CA ILE A 107 5.47 2.11 -18.75
C ILE A 107 4.86 0.71 -18.69
N PHE A 108 3.53 0.66 -18.72
CA PHE A 108 2.79 -0.60 -18.63
C PHE A 108 2.54 -1.22 -20.01
N ASN A 109 2.16 -2.49 -20.02
CA ASN A 109 1.85 -3.22 -21.25
C ASN A 109 0.72 -2.56 -22.07
N SER A 110 -0.19 -1.87 -21.40
CA SER A 110 -1.27 -1.10 -22.04
C SER A 110 -0.81 0.20 -22.70
N GLY A 111 0.43 0.63 -22.47
CA GLY A 111 0.94 1.93 -22.90
C GLY A 111 0.70 3.06 -21.90
N ILE A 112 0.00 2.81 -20.80
CA ILE A 112 -0.18 3.77 -19.71
C ILE A 112 1.17 4.00 -19.03
N ILE A 113 1.42 5.24 -18.58
CA ILE A 113 2.67 5.63 -17.93
C ILE A 113 2.35 6.18 -16.55
N SER A 114 3.10 5.72 -15.55
CA SER A 114 3.10 6.30 -14.20
C SER A 114 4.46 6.94 -13.93
N ASP A 115 4.48 8.16 -13.41
CA ASP A 115 5.69 8.80 -12.88
C ASP A 115 5.72 8.74 -11.34
N ALA A 116 4.77 8.03 -10.74
CA ALA A 116 4.60 7.89 -9.30
C ALA A 116 4.65 6.43 -8.87
N SER A 117 5.58 5.66 -9.40
CA SER A 117 5.80 4.26 -9.02
C SER A 117 6.90 4.14 -7.98
N ILE A 118 6.74 3.23 -7.02
CA ILE A 118 7.75 2.92 -6.02
C ILE A 118 8.05 1.43 -6.08
N ASN A 119 9.27 1.09 -6.50
CA ASN A 119 9.73 -0.28 -6.54
C ASN A 119 9.98 -0.82 -5.12
N PRO A 120 9.98 -2.15 -4.93
CA PRO A 120 10.30 -2.73 -3.63
C PRO A 120 11.64 -2.22 -3.09
N GLY A 121 11.65 -1.77 -1.84
CA GLY A 121 12.83 -1.23 -1.18
C GLY A 121 13.16 0.22 -1.48
N ASP A 122 12.50 0.84 -2.43
CA ASP A 122 12.75 2.23 -2.82
C ASP A 122 11.93 3.23 -2.01
N PHE A 123 12.37 4.48 -2.08
CA PHE A 123 11.73 5.63 -1.45
C PHE A 123 11.20 6.57 -2.53
N ALA A 124 10.19 7.35 -2.18
CA ALA A 124 9.74 8.48 -2.99
C ALA A 124 9.35 9.64 -2.08
N GLU A 125 9.55 10.84 -2.56
CA GLU A 125 9.18 12.05 -1.84
C GLU A 125 7.79 12.51 -2.25
N PHE A 126 7.08 13.17 -1.33
CA PHE A 126 5.80 13.79 -1.62
C PHE A 126 5.78 15.23 -1.12
N TYR A 127 4.96 16.04 -1.76
CA TYR A 127 4.68 17.41 -1.37
C TYR A 127 3.19 17.69 -1.62
N VAL A 128 2.43 17.82 -0.54
CA VAL A 128 1.00 18.10 -0.59
C VAL A 128 0.73 19.52 -0.13
N VAL A 129 0.08 20.30 -0.95
CA VAL A 129 -0.32 21.69 -0.62
C VAL A 129 -1.82 21.76 -0.55
N ILE A 130 -2.34 22.21 0.59
CA ILE A 130 -3.77 22.35 0.83
C ILE A 130 -4.11 23.81 1.00
N GLU A 131 -5.01 24.33 0.17
CA GLU A 131 -5.52 25.69 0.34
C GLU A 131 -6.49 25.76 1.52
N THR A 132 -6.22 26.69 2.43
CA THR A 132 -7.00 26.87 3.65
C THR A 132 -7.58 28.29 3.71
N THR A 133 -8.28 28.69 2.65
CA THR A 133 -8.79 30.06 2.48
C THR A 133 -10.03 30.39 3.31
N GLY A 134 -10.63 29.40 3.98
CA GLY A 134 -11.77 29.61 4.88
C GLY A 134 -11.36 30.01 6.29
N ASP A 135 -12.31 30.51 7.08
CA ASP A 135 -12.07 30.92 8.47
C ASP A 135 -12.18 29.77 9.47
N LYS A 136 -12.01 28.55 9.02
CA LYS A 136 -12.16 27.36 9.86
C LYS A 136 -10.85 27.04 10.58
N GLU A 137 -10.95 26.79 11.89
CA GLU A 137 -9.82 26.39 12.71
C GLU A 137 -9.47 24.91 12.50
N ILE A 138 -8.21 24.64 12.23
CA ILE A 138 -7.71 23.28 12.02
C ILE A 138 -7.13 22.77 13.32
N LYS A 139 -7.66 21.65 13.84
CA LYS A 139 -7.19 21.03 15.08
C LYS A 139 -6.19 19.93 14.86
N TYR A 140 -6.42 19.10 13.84
CA TYR A 140 -5.52 17.98 13.54
C TYR A 140 -5.62 17.59 12.07
N PHE A 141 -4.65 16.81 11.63
CA PHE A 141 -4.66 16.22 10.30
C PHE A 141 -4.63 14.69 10.38
N LEU A 142 -5.15 14.05 9.35
CA LEU A 142 -4.94 12.64 9.08
C LEU A 142 -4.29 12.51 7.71
N ARG A 143 -3.54 11.44 7.51
CA ARG A 143 -2.88 11.16 6.24
C ARG A 143 -3.08 9.71 5.83
N ASP A 144 -3.08 9.48 4.53
CA ASP A 144 -3.27 8.16 3.95
C ASP A 144 -2.44 8.04 2.68
N ILE A 145 -2.09 6.81 2.32
CA ILE A 145 -1.38 6.49 1.10
C ILE A 145 -2.29 5.62 0.25
N ARG A 146 -2.46 5.98 -1.03
CA ARG A 146 -3.25 5.21 -1.99
C ARG A 146 -2.40 4.84 -3.18
N TRP A 147 -2.58 3.65 -3.68
CA TRP A 147 -1.83 3.16 -4.84
C TRP A 147 -2.61 2.08 -5.59
N GLU A 148 -2.13 1.78 -6.79
CA GLU A 148 -2.64 0.73 -7.66
C GLU A 148 -1.47 -0.14 -8.11
N TYR A 149 -1.77 -1.22 -8.81
CA TYR A 149 -0.76 -2.03 -9.46
C TYR A 149 -1.20 -2.34 -10.89
N PHE A 150 -0.31 -2.11 -11.84
CA PHE A 150 -0.52 -2.39 -13.25
C PHE A 150 0.59 -3.32 -13.77
N GLU A 151 0.22 -4.18 -14.72
CA GLU A 151 1.17 -5.05 -15.39
C GLU A 151 1.74 -4.42 -16.67
#